data_f3e45ba243a39613fecd368ba67f98d5
#
_entry.id   f3e45ba243a39613fecd368ba67f98d5
#
_cell.length_a   1.000
_cell.length_b   1.000
_cell.length_c   1.000
_cell.angle_alpha   90.00
_cell.angle_beta   90.00
_cell.angle_gamma   90.00
#
_symmetry.space_group_name_H-M   'P 1'
#
loop_
_entity.id
_entity.type
_entity.pdbx_description
1 polymer ?
#
loop_
_entity_poly.entity_id
_entity_poly.type
_entity_poly.pdbx_seq_one_letter_code
_entity_poly.pdbx_strand_id
1 'polypeptide(L)'
;MLRFGTVMVAAMLLATGAARGHEAEPPPKKETPAVPIKFSETRRGRVLADSRGMTLYYFDRDDTGNKSTCDGKCTEKWIPLVAADDAKALGDYTVIVRSDKSRMWAYRYRPLYTSHDDTAPGDTNGLDPENLWHIARPAN
;
A
#
# COMPACT_ATOMS: atom_id res chain seq x y z
N MET A 1 -82.35 -35.93 23.01
CA MET A 1 -81.68 -34.63 22.74
C MET A 1 -80.31 -34.67 23.39
N LEU A 2 -79.32 -34.96 22.60
CA LEU A 2 -77.94 -35.13 23.08
C LEU A 2 -77.15 -33.84 22.77
N ARG A 3 -76.58 -33.17 23.79
CA ARG A 3 -75.69 -32.01 23.65
C ARG A 3 -74.29 -32.48 23.75
N PHE A 4 -73.54 -32.40 22.64
CA PHE A 4 -72.09 -32.60 22.61
C PHE A 4 -71.40 -31.32 23.02
N GLY A 5 -70.68 -31.37 24.15
CA GLY A 5 -69.82 -30.30 24.57
C GLY A 5 -68.47 -30.43 23.91
N THR A 6 -68.06 -29.39 23.16
CA THR A 6 -66.81 -29.30 22.54
C THR A 6 -65.75 -28.86 23.56
N VAL A 7 -64.76 -29.72 23.84
CA VAL A 7 -63.58 -29.38 24.67
C VAL A 7 -62.53 -28.72 23.78
N MET A 8 -62.26 -27.44 24.00
CA MET A 8 -61.13 -26.74 23.38
C MET A 8 -59.87 -27.08 24.18
N VAL A 9 -58.96 -27.79 23.54
CA VAL A 9 -57.58 -27.97 24.06
C VAL A 9 -56.78 -26.83 23.56
N ALA A 10 -56.36 -25.90 24.41
CA ALA A 10 -55.39 -24.85 24.09
C ALA A 10 -53.98 -25.42 24.13
N ALA A 11 -53.35 -25.57 22.98
CA ALA A 11 -51.97 -25.93 22.86
C ALA A 11 -51.10 -24.69 23.16
N MET A 12 -50.42 -24.72 24.31
CA MET A 12 -49.45 -23.69 24.70
C MET A 12 -48.12 -23.99 24.03
N LEU A 13 -47.80 -23.24 22.95
CA LEU A 13 -46.49 -23.29 22.29
C LEU A 13 -45.47 -22.53 23.15
N LEU A 14 -44.61 -23.27 23.82
CA LEU A 14 -43.41 -22.74 24.48
C LEU A 14 -42.39 -22.40 23.40
N ALA A 15 -42.25 -21.12 23.06
CA ALA A 15 -41.16 -20.63 22.24
C ALA A 15 -39.88 -20.62 23.05
N THR A 16 -39.01 -21.62 22.89
CA THR A 16 -37.64 -21.59 23.38
C THR A 16 -36.82 -20.64 22.50
N GLY A 17 -36.66 -19.40 22.97
CA GLY A 17 -35.78 -18.44 22.40
C GLY A 17 -34.34 -18.89 22.61
N ALA A 18 -33.71 -19.43 21.57
CA ALA A 18 -32.29 -19.66 21.57
C ALA A 18 -31.58 -18.28 21.52
N ALA A 19 -31.02 -17.86 22.64
CA ALA A 19 -30.10 -16.72 22.67
C ALA A 19 -28.86 -17.10 21.83
N ARG A 20 -28.76 -16.57 20.61
CA ARG A 20 -27.53 -16.60 19.84
C ARG A 20 -26.52 -15.74 20.60
N GLY A 21 -25.57 -16.41 21.27
CA GLY A 21 -24.41 -15.72 21.83
C GLY A 21 -23.72 -14.94 20.72
N HIS A 22 -23.62 -13.62 20.87
CA HIS A 22 -22.73 -12.81 20.07
C HIS A 22 -21.31 -13.24 20.43
N GLU A 23 -20.75 -14.13 19.62
CA GLU A 23 -19.34 -14.44 19.67
C GLU A 23 -18.62 -13.17 19.23
N ALA A 24 -17.89 -12.54 20.14
CA ALA A 24 -17.15 -11.32 19.88
C ALA A 24 -16.14 -11.62 18.77
N GLU A 25 -16.30 -10.94 17.61
CA GLU A 25 -15.36 -11.01 16.51
C GLU A 25 -13.95 -10.65 17.02
N PRO A 26 -12.92 -11.46 16.76
CA PRO A 26 -11.59 -11.15 17.23
C PRO A 26 -11.17 -9.78 16.69
N PRO A 27 -10.44 -8.97 17.48
CA PRO A 27 -10.02 -7.64 17.02
C PRO A 27 -9.23 -7.77 15.73
N PRO A 28 -9.42 -6.84 14.75
CA PRO A 28 -8.72 -6.89 13.48
C PRO A 28 -7.23 -6.94 13.76
N LYS A 29 -6.58 -7.98 13.23
CA LYS A 29 -5.12 -8.08 13.28
C LYS A 29 -4.57 -6.80 12.63
N LYS A 30 -3.74 -6.04 13.34
CA LYS A 30 -2.97 -4.96 12.74
C LYS A 30 -2.13 -5.57 11.62
N GLU A 31 -2.63 -5.45 10.39
CA GLU A 31 -1.84 -5.85 9.23
C GLU A 31 -0.60 -4.96 9.21
N THR A 32 0.56 -5.57 9.18
CA THR A 32 1.81 -4.84 8.93
C THR A 32 1.64 -4.16 7.57
N PRO A 33 1.83 -2.83 7.47
CA PRO A 33 1.67 -2.14 6.21
C PRO A 33 2.53 -2.82 5.13
N ALA A 34 1.87 -3.34 4.12
CA ALA A 34 2.55 -3.96 2.99
C ALA A 34 3.39 -2.91 2.28
N VAL A 35 4.52 -3.31 1.71
CA VAL A 35 5.33 -2.41 0.87
C VAL A 35 4.45 -1.96 -0.31
N PRO A 36 4.21 -0.66 -0.52
CA PRO A 36 3.29 -0.16 -1.54
C PRO A 36 3.94 -0.14 -2.93
N ILE A 37 4.72 -1.16 -3.26
CA ILE A 37 5.49 -1.27 -4.49
C ILE A 37 5.10 -2.56 -5.18
N LYS A 38 4.84 -2.47 -6.48
CA LYS A 38 4.51 -3.59 -7.35
C LYS A 38 5.36 -3.56 -8.62
N PHE A 39 5.31 -4.64 -9.38
CA PHE A 39 5.88 -4.67 -10.72
C PHE A 39 4.86 -4.21 -11.74
N SER A 40 5.30 -3.48 -12.77
CA SER A 40 4.49 -3.04 -13.89
C SER A 40 5.21 -3.28 -15.21
N GLU A 41 4.47 -3.70 -16.23
CA GLU A 41 4.99 -3.80 -17.59
C GLU A 41 4.76 -2.49 -18.32
N THR A 42 5.81 -1.97 -18.93
CA THR A 42 5.78 -0.70 -19.68
C THR A 42 6.39 -0.88 -21.07
N ARG A 43 6.30 0.14 -21.91
CA ARG A 43 7.01 0.13 -23.21
C ARG A 43 8.53 0.02 -23.05
N ARG A 44 9.07 0.34 -21.87
CA ARG A 44 10.49 0.22 -21.53
C ARG A 44 10.83 -1.05 -20.77
N GLY A 45 9.91 -2.02 -20.77
CA GLY A 45 10.02 -3.29 -20.06
C GLY A 45 9.52 -3.21 -18.62
N ARG A 46 9.86 -4.23 -17.84
CA ARG A 46 9.40 -4.39 -16.46
C ARG A 46 10.07 -3.38 -15.53
N VAL A 47 9.25 -2.69 -14.74
CA VAL A 47 9.66 -1.64 -13.82
C VAL A 47 9.07 -1.84 -12.43
N LEU A 48 9.62 -1.15 -11.44
CA LEU A 48 8.96 -0.95 -10.15
C LEU A 48 7.94 0.19 -10.31
N ALA A 49 6.78 0.02 -9.69
CA ALA A 49 5.71 1.00 -9.66
C ALA A 49 5.12 1.13 -8.25
N ASP A 50 4.55 2.28 -7.94
CA ASP A 50 3.79 2.47 -6.71
C ASP A 50 2.44 1.73 -6.74
N SER A 51 1.66 1.81 -5.66
CA SER A 51 0.34 1.16 -5.58
C SER A 51 -0.64 1.63 -6.66
N ARG A 52 -0.49 2.84 -7.18
CA ARG A 52 -1.30 3.41 -8.26
C ARG A 52 -0.83 2.98 -9.64
N GLY A 53 0.34 2.36 -9.76
CA GLY A 53 0.96 1.96 -11.03
C GLY A 53 1.90 3.01 -11.63
N MET A 54 2.22 4.07 -10.89
CA MET A 54 3.15 5.09 -11.33
C MET A 54 4.57 4.56 -11.27
N THR A 55 5.33 4.75 -12.33
CA THR A 55 6.72 4.28 -12.44
C THR A 55 7.60 4.89 -11.37
N LEU A 56 8.46 4.08 -10.77
CA LEU A 56 9.42 4.50 -9.78
C LEU A 56 10.79 4.73 -10.40
N TYR A 57 11.47 5.75 -9.88
CA TYR A 57 12.78 6.21 -10.32
C TYR A 57 13.74 6.29 -9.14
N TYR A 58 15.03 6.29 -9.42
CA TYR A 58 16.09 6.59 -8.46
C TYR A 58 17.06 7.61 -9.02
N PHE A 59 17.78 8.28 -8.14
CA PHE A 59 18.71 9.37 -8.44
C PHE A 59 20.16 8.96 -8.19
N ASP A 60 21.05 9.19 -9.15
CA ASP A 60 22.46 8.76 -9.05
C ASP A 60 23.24 9.49 -7.95
N ARG A 61 22.81 10.72 -7.59
CA ARG A 61 23.45 11.48 -6.52
C ARG A 61 22.95 11.12 -5.13
N ASP A 62 21.94 10.27 -5.02
CA ASP A 62 21.54 9.74 -3.73
C ASP A 62 22.60 8.78 -3.22
N ASP A 63 22.94 8.94 -1.95
CA ASP A 63 23.90 8.06 -1.32
C ASP A 63 23.28 6.66 -1.13
N THR A 64 24.00 5.63 -1.53
CA THR A 64 23.65 4.23 -1.27
C THR A 64 23.64 3.90 0.22
N GLY A 65 24.07 4.82 1.09
CA GLY A 65 23.99 4.76 2.53
C GLY A 65 22.64 5.15 3.14
N ASN A 66 21.55 5.03 2.39
CA ASN A 66 20.19 5.38 2.85
C ASN A 66 19.95 6.91 3.01
N LYS A 67 20.50 7.69 2.12
CA LYS A 67 20.30 9.15 2.09
C LYS A 67 19.61 9.59 0.82
N SER A 68 18.59 10.44 0.95
CA SER A 68 18.02 11.19 -0.16
C SER A 68 18.64 12.58 -0.20
N THR A 69 19.09 13.02 -1.37
CA THR A 69 19.65 14.35 -1.61
C THR A 69 18.69 15.24 -2.43
N CYS A 70 17.58 14.69 -2.88
CA CYS A 70 16.56 15.42 -3.63
C CYS A 70 15.66 16.20 -2.68
N ASP A 71 16.02 17.45 -2.39
CA ASP A 71 15.30 18.37 -1.51
C ASP A 71 14.88 19.64 -2.24
N GLY A 72 13.97 20.42 -1.66
CA GLY A 72 13.52 21.71 -2.18
C GLY A 72 12.95 21.61 -3.61
N LYS A 73 13.51 22.37 -4.55
CA LYS A 73 13.05 22.39 -5.95
C LYS A 73 13.11 21.03 -6.66
N CYS A 74 14.01 20.14 -6.24
CA CYS A 74 14.08 18.79 -6.77
C CYS A 74 12.76 18.04 -6.56
N THR A 75 12.11 18.24 -5.41
CA THR A 75 10.85 17.58 -5.07
C THR A 75 9.63 18.10 -5.82
N GLU A 76 9.76 19.20 -6.55
CA GLU A 76 8.69 19.68 -7.44
C GLU A 76 8.50 18.74 -8.65
N LYS A 77 9.60 18.16 -9.14
CA LYS A 77 9.58 17.20 -10.25
C LYS A 77 9.61 15.75 -9.77
N TRP A 78 10.42 15.44 -8.78
CA TRP A 78 10.68 14.11 -8.28
C TRP A 78 10.07 13.92 -6.89
N ILE A 79 8.95 13.24 -6.84
CA ILE A 79 8.13 13.13 -5.64
C ILE A 79 8.58 11.90 -4.86
N PRO A 80 9.08 12.06 -3.62
CA PRO A 80 9.50 10.93 -2.80
C PRO A 80 8.35 9.94 -2.57
N LEU A 81 8.63 8.64 -2.67
CA LEU A 81 7.68 7.60 -2.31
C LEU A 81 7.56 7.52 -0.79
N VAL A 82 6.54 8.18 -0.25
CA VAL A 82 6.34 8.30 1.19
C VAL A 82 6.11 6.94 1.85
N ALA A 83 6.77 6.70 2.97
CA ALA A 83 6.55 5.56 3.84
C ALA A 83 5.76 6.00 5.08
N ALA A 84 4.78 5.18 5.50
CA ALA A 84 4.03 5.41 6.72
C ALA A 84 4.94 5.38 7.96
N ASP A 85 4.49 5.97 9.07
CA ASP A 85 5.29 6.06 10.31
C ASP A 85 5.62 4.68 10.90
N ASP A 86 4.75 3.72 10.70
CA ASP A 86 4.93 2.33 11.15
C ASP A 86 5.49 1.40 10.08
N ALA A 87 5.83 1.91 8.89
CA ALA A 87 6.42 1.13 7.81
C ALA A 87 7.76 0.51 8.26
N LYS A 88 7.96 -0.75 7.89
CA LYS A 88 9.16 -1.52 8.23
C LYS A 88 9.81 -2.06 6.97
N ALA A 89 11.13 -2.20 7.03
CA ALA A 89 11.90 -2.86 5.98
C ALA A 89 11.39 -4.29 5.72
N LEU A 90 11.35 -4.68 4.46
CA LEU A 90 10.97 -6.02 4.02
C LEU A 90 11.78 -6.43 2.78
N GLY A 91 12.61 -7.45 2.90
CA GLY A 91 13.46 -7.90 1.80
C GLY A 91 14.39 -6.78 1.30
N ASP A 92 14.36 -6.53 0.01
CA ASP A 92 15.15 -5.48 -0.65
C ASP A 92 14.61 -4.06 -0.41
N TYR A 93 13.47 -3.92 0.27
CA TYR A 93 12.84 -2.62 0.55
C TYR A 93 13.18 -2.14 1.95
N THR A 94 13.68 -0.92 2.03
CA THR A 94 14.02 -0.25 3.29
C THR A 94 13.29 1.07 3.41
N VAL A 95 13.23 1.61 4.63
CA VAL A 95 12.68 2.93 4.91
C VAL A 95 13.79 3.83 5.37
N ILE A 96 13.90 5.01 4.77
CA ILE A 96 14.87 6.02 5.14
C ILE A 96 14.18 7.27 5.66
N VAL A 97 14.90 8.06 6.46
CA VAL A 97 14.45 9.35 6.98
C VAL A 97 15.15 10.45 6.19
N ARG A 98 14.35 11.34 5.59
CA ARG A 98 14.83 12.48 4.83
C ARG A 98 15.30 13.63 5.75
N SER A 99 15.93 14.65 5.17
CA SER A 99 16.38 15.86 5.88
C SER A 99 15.23 16.60 6.59
N ASP A 100 14.02 16.60 5.99
CA ASP A 100 12.79 17.18 6.52
C ASP A 100 12.06 16.31 7.57
N LYS A 101 12.67 15.19 7.96
CA LYS A 101 12.13 14.18 8.89
C LYS A 101 11.00 13.32 8.31
N SER A 102 10.58 13.53 7.07
CA SER A 102 9.67 12.62 6.39
C SER A 102 10.34 11.26 6.12
N ARG A 103 9.52 10.22 5.98
CA ARG A 103 9.99 8.87 5.71
C ARG A 103 9.67 8.50 4.27
N MET A 104 10.58 7.78 3.63
CA MET A 104 10.39 7.31 2.27
C MET A 104 10.91 5.90 2.06
N TRP A 105 10.37 5.23 1.05
CA TRP A 105 10.84 3.93 0.63
C TRP A 105 12.10 4.00 -0.23
N ALA A 106 12.97 3.03 -0.02
CA ALA A 106 14.13 2.76 -0.86
C ALA A 106 14.13 1.29 -1.30
N TYR A 107 14.67 1.02 -2.47
CA TYR A 107 14.89 -0.33 -3.00
C TYR A 107 16.38 -0.56 -3.17
N ARG A 108 16.91 -1.61 -2.53
CA ARG A 108 18.34 -1.93 -2.56
C ARG A 108 19.21 -0.71 -2.24
N TYR A 109 18.83 -0.02 -1.17
CA TYR A 109 19.47 1.21 -0.66
C TYR A 109 19.37 2.44 -1.58
N ARG A 110 18.56 2.41 -2.64
CA ARG A 110 18.30 3.55 -3.52
C ARG A 110 16.93 4.15 -3.19
N PRO A 111 16.86 5.40 -2.75
CA PRO A 111 15.60 6.12 -2.54
C PRO A 111 14.74 6.12 -3.79
N LEU A 112 13.43 5.97 -3.62
CA LEU A 112 12.47 5.85 -4.70
C LEU A 112 11.60 7.08 -4.83
N TYR A 113 11.37 7.48 -6.08
CA TYR A 113 10.58 8.65 -6.44
C TYR A 113 9.60 8.32 -7.57
N THR A 114 8.50 9.07 -7.64
CA THR A 114 7.70 9.17 -8.87
C THR A 114 8.07 10.45 -9.60
N SER A 115 7.77 10.52 -10.91
CA SER A 115 7.98 11.73 -11.71
C SER A 115 6.67 12.50 -11.87
N HIS A 116 6.73 13.81 -11.73
CA HIS A 116 5.60 14.68 -12.06
C HIS A 116 5.23 14.65 -13.55
N ASP A 117 6.18 14.27 -14.41
CA ASP A 117 5.97 14.15 -15.84
C ASP A 117 5.17 12.88 -16.23
N ASP A 118 5.04 11.93 -15.32
CA ASP A 118 4.19 10.74 -15.48
C ASP A 118 2.76 11.08 -15.06
N THR A 119 1.83 11.01 -15.98
CA THR A 119 0.43 11.40 -15.77
C THR A 119 -0.52 10.21 -15.65
N ALA A 120 -0.09 9.03 -16.10
CA ALA A 120 -0.88 7.80 -16.09
C ALA A 120 -0.03 6.59 -15.66
N PRO A 121 -0.67 5.53 -15.11
CA PRO A 121 0.00 4.28 -14.83
C PRO A 121 0.73 3.73 -16.06
N GLY A 122 1.99 3.32 -15.87
CA GLY A 122 2.83 2.81 -16.95
C GLY A 122 3.56 3.87 -17.77
N ASP A 123 3.32 5.15 -17.53
CA ASP A 123 4.14 6.22 -18.10
C ASP A 123 5.59 6.09 -17.64
N THR A 124 6.51 6.50 -18.50
CA THR A 124 7.96 6.50 -18.24
C THR A 124 8.58 7.78 -18.83
N ASN A 125 7.94 8.92 -18.55
CA ASN A 125 8.32 10.24 -19.07
C ASN A 125 9.34 10.96 -18.20
N GLY A 126 9.65 10.43 -17.01
CA GLY A 126 10.65 10.95 -16.10
C GLY A 126 12.08 10.83 -16.64
N LEU A 127 12.29 11.29 -17.88
CA LEU A 127 13.60 11.33 -18.50
C LEU A 127 14.34 12.58 -18.05
N ASP A 128 15.64 12.42 -17.88
CA ASP A 128 16.55 13.46 -17.47
C ASP A 128 17.63 13.64 -18.51
N PRO A 129 17.79 14.86 -19.09
CA PRO A 129 18.83 15.13 -20.09
C PRO A 129 20.27 14.88 -19.57
N GLU A 130 20.46 15.03 -18.27
CA GLU A 130 21.76 14.77 -17.61
C GLU A 130 21.98 13.28 -17.32
N ASN A 131 20.96 12.44 -17.55
CA ASN A 131 20.99 11.00 -17.28
C ASN A 131 21.37 10.63 -15.83
N LEU A 132 20.91 11.45 -14.87
CA LEU A 132 21.11 11.23 -13.44
C LEU A 132 19.95 10.48 -12.79
N TRP A 133 18.79 10.47 -13.47
CA TRP A 133 17.58 9.81 -13.02
C TRP A 133 17.28 8.58 -13.86
N HIS A 134 17.03 7.47 -13.21
CA HIS A 134 16.83 6.17 -13.85
C HIS A 134 15.55 5.50 -13.38
N ILE A 135 14.94 4.75 -14.27
CA ILE A 135 13.79 3.89 -13.94
C ILE A 135 14.26 2.78 -12.99
N ALA A 136 13.58 2.66 -11.85
CA ALA A 136 13.82 1.56 -10.92
C ALA A 136 13.27 0.25 -11.50
N ARG A 137 14.11 -0.77 -11.54
CA ARG A 137 13.78 -2.09 -12.09
C ARG A 137 13.95 -3.17 -11.04
N PRO A 138 13.13 -4.25 -11.07
CA PRO A 138 13.39 -5.40 -10.22
C PRO A 138 14.77 -5.99 -10.53
N ALA A 139 15.40 -6.55 -9.49
CA ALA A 139 16.57 -7.39 -9.71
C ALA A 139 16.18 -8.64 -10.51
N ASN A 140 17.05 -9.08 -11.40
CA ASN A 140 16.93 -10.35 -12.09
C ASN A 140 17.26 -11.51 -11.15
#